data_0097ebea841e33be498615f5e3a390b6
#
_entry.id   0097ebea841e33be498615f5e3a390b6
#
_cell.length_a   1.000
_cell.length_b   1.000
_cell.length_c   1.000
_cell.angle_alpha   90.00
_cell.angle_beta   90.00
_cell.angle_gamma   90.00
#
_symmetry.space_group_name_H-M   'P 1'
#
loop_
_entity.id
_entity.type
_entity.pdbx_description
1 polymer ?
#
loop_
_entity_poly.entity_id
_entity_poly.type
_entity_poly.pdbx_seq_one_letter_code
_entity_poly.pdbx_strand_id
1 'polypeptide(L)'
;MMRALMLCLICSWLAGCAVNPATGRNDFVMMSERQELELGARYNQEILKQYPRYEDAKLQAYIQRVGERVARSSHRNQLNYVFTLVDSPDVNAFALPGGYIYIHRGLLAYLNSEAELAAVLGHEVGHVTARHSVRQQSQSTAWGLLGQAAAIGTGVGAVGDLANVMGNAFVRGYGRDMELEADGLGAQYLARGGYDPQAMIEVVKVLKAQEDFAREQAAKRGESPAAGGYHGLFDTHPDNDRRLQEVIGPARALAGGNQEVGRDRFLQMLDGLVFGDSAASGIRRGRHFYHGELDFTLTYPQGWQLVNRPDVLIGHTPDEQAFIAMTLEAVDKRLSPAEFLRQRVGNQRLVAGEELRLGVLQGYTAVLQGQSARRVAVIYRGDNAYLFVAAVKGRASLEAEDQRFLEVIRSYRPLKAAERKLAEPVRLHLVRVKAGQSMTGLASGAPLAADGEAQLRLLNGLYPRGEPRPGQWLKTLR
;
A
#
# COMPACT_ATOMS: atom_id res chain seq x y z
N MET A 1 25.80 -17.81 43.70
CA MET A 1 25.72 -17.28 42.33
C MET A 1 24.38 -17.52 41.64
N MET A 2 23.83 -18.74 41.61
CA MET A 2 22.53 -19.05 40.94
C MET A 2 21.33 -18.25 41.46
N ARG A 3 21.20 -18.00 42.78
CA ARG A 3 20.11 -17.20 43.36
C ARG A 3 20.20 -15.70 42.99
N ALA A 4 21.43 -15.16 42.89
CA ALA A 4 21.63 -13.77 42.44
C ALA A 4 21.33 -13.62 40.93
N LEU A 5 21.67 -14.60 40.09
CA LEU A 5 21.34 -14.62 38.67
C LEU A 5 19.81 -14.70 38.46
N MET A 6 19.12 -15.49 39.26
CA MET A 6 17.66 -15.66 39.24
C MET A 6 16.93 -14.38 39.70
N LEU A 7 17.48 -13.68 40.71
CA LEU A 7 16.93 -12.38 41.15
C LEU A 7 17.15 -11.28 40.09
N CYS A 8 18.30 -11.22 39.42
CA CYS A 8 18.56 -10.32 38.32
C CYS A 8 17.64 -10.58 37.10
N LEU A 9 17.35 -11.85 36.78
CA LEU A 9 16.38 -12.20 35.74
C LEU A 9 14.95 -11.76 36.12
N ILE A 10 14.52 -11.93 37.37
CA ILE A 10 13.19 -11.51 37.83
C ILE A 10 13.08 -9.99 37.85
N CYS A 11 14.12 -9.25 38.27
CA CYS A 11 14.13 -7.80 38.24
C CYS A 11 14.15 -7.22 36.79
N SER A 12 14.74 -7.91 35.81
CA SER A 12 14.70 -7.51 34.42
C SER A 12 13.31 -7.70 33.77
N TRP A 13 12.51 -8.64 34.25
CA TRP A 13 11.12 -8.86 33.84
C TRP A 13 10.16 -7.76 34.32
N LEU A 14 10.45 -7.14 35.46
CA LEU A 14 9.65 -6.02 36.00
C LEU A 14 9.91 -4.70 35.30
N ALA A 15 11.06 -4.55 34.64
CA ALA A 15 11.42 -3.33 33.90
C ALA A 15 10.75 -3.23 32.49
N GLY A 16 10.07 -4.28 32.02
CA GLY A 16 9.44 -4.34 30.70
C GLY A 16 7.93 -4.10 30.66
N CYS A 17 7.30 -3.78 31.81
CA CYS A 17 5.85 -3.51 31.87
C CYS A 17 5.57 -2.00 31.85
N ALA A 18 4.74 -1.56 30.90
CA ALA A 18 4.21 -0.19 30.89
C ALA A 18 2.68 -0.24 30.89
N VAL A 19 2.06 0.74 31.56
CA VAL A 19 0.60 0.88 31.53
C VAL A 19 0.17 1.29 30.12
N ASN A 20 -0.75 0.53 29.53
CA ASN A 20 -1.38 0.88 28.27
C ASN A 20 -2.23 2.15 28.47
N PRO A 21 -1.95 3.23 27.75
CA PRO A 21 -2.67 4.50 27.93
C PRO A 21 -4.17 4.42 27.62
N ALA A 22 -4.56 3.48 26.73
CA ALA A 22 -5.94 3.33 26.30
C ALA A 22 -6.76 2.41 27.21
N THR A 23 -6.15 1.33 27.74
CA THR A 23 -6.87 0.29 28.51
C THR A 23 -6.59 0.30 30.00
N GLY A 24 -5.52 0.98 30.46
CA GLY A 24 -5.03 0.96 31.83
C GLY A 24 -4.38 -0.38 32.25
N ARG A 25 -4.27 -1.37 31.35
CA ARG A 25 -3.62 -2.65 31.60
C ARG A 25 -2.10 -2.55 31.48
N ASN A 26 -1.39 -3.44 32.14
CA ASN A 26 0.05 -3.55 31.96
C ASN A 26 0.37 -4.35 30.70
N ASP A 27 1.07 -3.72 29.76
CA ASP A 27 1.59 -4.34 28.57
C ASP A 27 3.10 -4.58 28.67
N PHE A 28 3.58 -5.64 28.01
CA PHE A 28 5.01 -5.86 27.84
C PHE A 28 5.56 -4.93 26.76
N VAL A 29 6.33 -3.93 27.17
CA VAL A 29 6.91 -2.90 26.32
C VAL A 29 8.37 -2.64 26.69
N MET A 30 9.28 -2.92 25.77
CA MET A 30 10.73 -2.73 25.95
C MET A 30 11.24 -1.34 25.51
N MET A 31 10.33 -0.44 25.10
CA MET A 31 10.64 0.86 24.53
C MET A 31 9.99 1.99 25.33
N SER A 32 10.79 3.00 25.72
CA SER A 32 10.28 4.22 26.35
C SER A 32 9.49 5.07 25.33
N GLU A 33 8.67 6.00 25.82
CA GLU A 33 7.93 6.92 24.96
C GLU A 33 8.85 7.78 24.09
N ARG A 34 9.96 8.28 24.66
CA ARG A 34 10.95 9.03 23.88
C ARG A 34 11.53 8.21 22.72
N GLN A 35 11.90 6.95 22.96
CA GLN A 35 12.40 6.07 21.92
C GLN A 35 11.33 5.76 20.86
N GLU A 36 10.07 5.64 21.27
CA GLU A 36 8.93 5.49 20.35
C GLU A 36 8.81 6.69 19.42
N LEU A 37 8.88 7.92 19.93
CA LEU A 37 8.80 9.15 19.13
C LEU A 37 9.98 9.29 18.16
N GLU A 38 11.20 9.02 18.62
CA GLU A 38 12.42 9.06 17.80
C GLU A 38 12.37 8.02 16.68
N LEU A 39 11.84 6.81 16.97
CA LEU A 39 11.67 5.74 15.99
C LEU A 39 10.66 6.15 14.92
N GLY A 40 9.51 6.68 15.34
CA GLY A 40 8.46 7.15 14.41
C GLY A 40 8.97 8.25 13.48
N ALA A 41 9.72 9.22 14.00
CA ALA A 41 10.30 10.29 13.20
C ALA A 41 11.29 9.77 12.13
N ARG A 42 12.12 8.78 12.46
CA ARG A 42 13.02 8.15 11.49
C ARG A 42 12.25 7.40 10.40
N TYR A 43 11.28 6.57 10.79
CA TYR A 43 10.47 5.82 9.82
C TYR A 43 9.63 6.74 8.93
N ASN A 44 9.11 7.86 9.45
CA ASN A 44 8.39 8.83 8.64
C ASN A 44 9.22 9.31 7.44
N GLN A 45 10.52 9.55 7.62
CA GLN A 45 11.39 9.97 6.51
C GLN A 45 11.53 8.89 5.43
N GLU A 46 11.64 7.61 5.83
CA GLU A 46 11.77 6.49 4.88
C GLU A 46 10.43 6.19 4.18
N ILE A 47 9.32 6.24 4.92
CA ILE A 47 7.98 6.04 4.36
C ILE A 47 7.67 7.08 3.28
N LEU A 48 8.02 8.35 3.50
CA LEU A 48 7.76 9.41 2.53
C LEU A 48 8.63 9.31 1.25
N LYS A 49 9.73 8.55 1.28
CA LYS A 49 10.48 8.18 0.06
C LYS A 49 9.74 7.10 -0.72
N GLN A 50 9.16 6.11 -0.02
CA GLN A 50 8.44 5.00 -0.62
C GLN A 50 7.02 5.38 -1.07
N TYR A 51 6.35 6.22 -0.29
CA TYR A 51 4.98 6.72 -0.52
C TYR A 51 4.99 8.25 -0.52
N PRO A 52 5.21 8.89 -1.67
CA PRO A 52 5.20 10.35 -1.77
C PRO A 52 3.85 10.92 -1.34
N ARG A 53 3.84 12.14 -0.83
CA ARG A 53 2.60 12.86 -0.52
C ARG A 53 1.80 13.09 -1.80
N TYR A 54 0.49 12.93 -1.71
CA TYR A 54 -0.41 13.35 -2.79
C TYR A 54 -0.46 14.88 -2.86
N GLU A 55 -0.23 15.44 -4.04
CA GLU A 55 -0.09 16.88 -4.26
C GLU A 55 -1.46 17.57 -4.39
N ASP A 56 -2.20 17.62 -3.28
CA ASP A 56 -3.42 18.41 -3.11
C ASP A 56 -3.43 19.02 -1.71
N ALA A 57 -2.99 20.27 -1.59
CA ALA A 57 -2.88 20.96 -0.31
C ALA A 57 -4.23 21.11 0.41
N LYS A 58 -5.33 21.29 -0.34
CA LYS A 58 -6.68 21.44 0.21
C LYS A 58 -7.17 20.12 0.82
N LEU A 59 -7.00 19.02 0.09
CA LEU A 59 -7.39 17.69 0.55
C LEU A 59 -6.49 17.24 1.71
N GLN A 60 -5.19 17.51 1.64
CA GLN A 60 -4.25 17.24 2.73
C GLN A 60 -4.65 17.97 4.02
N ALA A 61 -4.96 19.28 3.94
CA ALA A 61 -5.42 20.05 5.09
C ALA A 61 -6.78 19.57 5.63
N TYR A 62 -7.64 19.08 4.76
CA TYR A 62 -8.92 18.51 5.15
C TYR A 62 -8.74 17.22 5.96
N ILE A 63 -7.88 16.29 5.51
CA ILE A 63 -7.57 15.04 6.20
C ILE A 63 -6.90 15.33 7.55
N GLN A 64 -5.94 16.24 7.61
CA GLN A 64 -5.29 16.67 8.86
C GLN A 64 -6.34 17.16 9.87
N ARG A 65 -7.26 18.02 9.47
CA ARG A 65 -8.31 18.58 10.34
C ARG A 65 -9.27 17.50 10.87
N VAL A 66 -9.70 16.56 10.03
CA VAL A 66 -10.56 15.44 10.45
C VAL A 66 -9.82 14.54 11.44
N GLY A 67 -8.58 14.20 11.14
CA GLY A 67 -7.73 13.36 11.99
C GLY A 67 -7.44 14.03 13.34
N GLU A 68 -7.10 15.31 13.36
CA GLU A 68 -6.88 16.08 14.62
C GLU A 68 -8.14 16.10 15.50
N ARG A 69 -9.32 16.26 14.91
CA ARG A 69 -10.59 16.23 15.66
C ARG A 69 -10.77 14.90 16.38
N VAL A 70 -10.45 13.79 15.72
CA VAL A 70 -10.49 12.44 16.29
C VAL A 70 -9.39 12.26 17.34
N ALA A 71 -8.15 12.64 17.02
CA ALA A 71 -6.99 12.48 17.89
C ALA A 71 -7.12 13.26 19.22
N ARG A 72 -7.72 14.45 19.21
CA ARG A 72 -8.04 15.22 20.43
C ARG A 72 -8.96 14.48 21.39
N SER A 73 -9.77 13.55 20.89
CA SER A 73 -10.69 12.72 21.69
C SER A 73 -10.04 11.41 22.18
N SER A 74 -8.79 11.16 21.82
CA SER A 74 -8.05 9.94 22.12
C SER A 74 -7.41 9.96 23.52
N HIS A 75 -6.96 8.81 23.99
CA HIS A 75 -6.27 8.66 25.29
C HIS A 75 -4.82 9.19 25.29
N ARG A 76 -4.25 9.51 24.09
CA ARG A 76 -2.92 10.14 23.96
C ARG A 76 -3.04 11.46 23.17
N ASN A 77 -3.99 12.31 23.55
CA ASN A 77 -4.28 13.58 22.87
C ASN A 77 -3.18 14.63 22.95
N GLN A 78 -2.16 14.42 23.80
CA GLN A 78 -0.97 15.26 23.93
C GLN A 78 0.05 15.03 22.81
N LEU A 79 -0.06 13.95 22.03
CA LEU A 79 0.86 13.69 20.92
C LEU A 79 0.59 14.65 19.76
N ASN A 80 1.67 14.97 19.03
CA ASN A 80 1.55 15.71 17.78
C ASN A 80 1.21 14.73 16.64
N TYR A 81 -0.07 14.59 16.31
CA TYR A 81 -0.51 13.73 15.23
C TYR A 81 -0.34 14.36 13.86
N VAL A 82 0.28 13.65 12.95
CA VAL A 82 0.48 14.04 11.55
C VAL A 82 -0.24 13.06 10.64
N PHE A 83 -1.28 13.53 9.96
CA PHE A 83 -2.07 12.74 9.02
C PHE A 83 -1.65 13.08 7.59
N THR A 84 -1.16 12.09 6.85
CA THR A 84 -0.62 12.29 5.50
C THR A 84 -1.41 11.47 4.48
N LEU A 85 -1.96 12.15 3.46
CA LEU A 85 -2.45 11.49 2.25
C LEU A 85 -1.26 11.18 1.35
N VAL A 86 -1.09 9.92 1.00
CA VAL A 86 -0.01 9.47 0.11
C VAL A 86 -0.53 9.11 -1.27
N ASP A 87 0.29 9.35 -2.31
CA ASP A 87 -0.03 9.05 -3.70
C ASP A 87 0.21 7.55 -4.00
N SER A 88 -0.67 6.73 -3.46
CA SER A 88 -0.71 5.29 -3.73
C SER A 88 -2.12 4.86 -4.12
N PRO A 89 -2.27 4.02 -5.17
CA PRO A 89 -3.55 3.46 -5.57
C PRO A 89 -4.06 2.36 -4.63
N ASP A 90 -3.24 1.91 -3.68
CA ASP A 90 -3.57 0.83 -2.77
C ASP A 90 -4.73 1.22 -1.83
N VAL A 91 -5.56 0.26 -1.50
CA VAL A 91 -6.60 0.43 -0.48
C VAL A 91 -5.95 0.15 0.87
N ASN A 92 -5.33 1.16 1.49
CA ASN A 92 -4.61 1.01 2.74
C ASN A 92 -4.58 2.29 3.59
N ALA A 93 -4.40 2.13 4.90
CA ALA A 93 -3.99 3.14 5.86
C ALA A 93 -3.09 2.47 6.89
N PHE A 94 -2.22 3.20 7.54
CA PHE A 94 -1.37 2.65 8.61
C PHE A 94 -0.82 3.75 9.51
N ALA A 95 -0.46 3.36 10.73
CA ALA A 95 0.17 4.24 11.69
C ALA A 95 1.61 3.81 12.02
N LEU A 96 2.49 4.77 12.18
CA LEU A 96 3.80 4.59 12.80
C LEU A 96 3.75 5.01 14.27
N PRO A 97 4.69 4.53 15.09
CA PRO A 97 4.89 5.04 16.44
C PRO A 97 4.99 6.59 16.47
N GLY A 98 4.53 7.21 17.54
CA GLY A 98 4.67 8.66 17.72
C GLY A 98 3.61 9.52 17.03
N GLY A 99 2.58 8.93 16.40
CA GLY A 99 1.43 9.67 15.87
C GLY A 99 1.51 10.04 14.38
N TYR A 100 2.38 9.43 13.60
CA TYR A 100 2.39 9.57 12.14
C TYR A 100 1.41 8.58 11.53
N ILE A 101 0.38 9.07 10.83
CA ILE A 101 -0.70 8.29 10.25
C ILE A 101 -0.80 8.60 8.76
N TYR A 102 -0.89 7.54 7.96
CA TYR A 102 -0.95 7.62 6.51
C TYR A 102 -2.25 7.03 6.00
N ILE A 103 -2.87 7.69 5.06
CA ILE A 103 -3.99 7.16 4.29
C ILE A 103 -3.62 7.17 2.82
N HIS A 104 -3.79 6.04 2.16
CA HIS A 104 -3.58 5.92 0.73
C HIS A 104 -4.76 6.51 -0.03
N ARG A 105 -4.45 7.18 -1.13
CA ARG A 105 -5.45 7.75 -2.04
C ARG A 105 -6.46 6.70 -2.53
N GLY A 106 -5.98 5.45 -2.71
CA GLY A 106 -6.84 4.34 -3.11
C GLY A 106 -7.93 4.04 -2.09
N LEU A 107 -7.63 3.97 -0.79
CA LEU A 107 -8.64 3.79 0.25
C LEU A 107 -9.60 4.97 0.30
N LEU A 108 -9.07 6.20 0.27
CA LEU A 108 -9.89 7.41 0.32
C LEU A 108 -10.95 7.45 -0.78
N ALA A 109 -10.65 6.94 -1.97
CA ALA A 109 -11.57 6.89 -3.09
C ALA A 109 -12.83 6.04 -2.81
N TYR A 110 -12.74 5.03 -1.96
CA TYR A 110 -13.87 4.13 -1.63
C TYR A 110 -14.70 4.59 -0.43
N LEU A 111 -14.19 5.50 0.40
CA LEU A 111 -14.97 6.08 1.48
C LEU A 111 -16.09 6.97 0.94
N ASN A 112 -17.20 7.05 1.65
CA ASN A 112 -18.41 7.71 1.20
C ASN A 112 -18.92 8.84 2.13
N SER A 113 -18.21 9.08 3.26
CA SER A 113 -18.55 10.16 4.20
C SER A 113 -17.34 10.61 5.00
N GLU A 114 -17.41 11.81 5.58
CA GLU A 114 -16.38 12.31 6.51
C GLU A 114 -16.31 11.45 7.77
N ALA A 115 -17.44 10.89 8.23
CA ALA A 115 -17.45 9.98 9.36
C ALA A 115 -16.70 8.67 9.04
N GLU A 116 -16.79 8.15 7.79
CA GLU A 116 -15.97 6.99 7.37
C GLU A 116 -14.47 7.34 7.32
N LEU A 117 -14.10 8.52 6.83
CA LEU A 117 -12.71 8.99 6.93
C LEU A 117 -12.26 9.09 8.40
N ALA A 118 -13.09 9.69 9.26
CA ALA A 118 -12.83 9.77 10.70
C ALA A 118 -12.70 8.37 11.32
N ALA A 119 -13.48 7.38 10.85
CA ALA A 119 -13.42 6.00 11.33
C ALA A 119 -12.08 5.33 10.99
N VAL A 120 -11.61 5.45 9.75
CA VAL A 120 -10.27 4.97 9.36
C VAL A 120 -9.20 5.64 10.22
N LEU A 121 -9.20 6.97 10.29
CA LEU A 121 -8.20 7.70 11.06
C LEU A 121 -8.30 7.42 12.57
N GLY A 122 -9.51 7.18 13.08
CA GLY A 122 -9.77 6.80 14.48
C GLY A 122 -9.23 5.41 14.82
N HIS A 123 -9.36 4.46 13.91
CA HIS A 123 -8.76 3.14 14.00
C HIS A 123 -7.22 3.24 14.10
N GLU A 124 -6.59 4.04 13.22
CA GLU A 124 -5.15 4.25 13.24
C GLU A 124 -4.70 4.98 14.53
N VAL A 125 -5.46 5.97 15.00
CA VAL A 125 -5.23 6.59 16.31
C VAL A 125 -5.36 5.57 17.44
N GLY A 126 -6.27 4.59 17.33
CA GLY A 126 -6.42 3.46 18.24
C GLY A 126 -5.11 2.65 18.35
N HIS A 127 -4.49 2.30 17.21
CA HIS A 127 -3.20 1.63 17.18
C HIS A 127 -2.09 2.43 17.86
N VAL A 128 -2.03 3.74 17.64
CA VAL A 128 -1.06 4.63 18.30
C VAL A 128 -1.30 4.71 19.80
N THR A 129 -2.55 4.86 20.23
CA THR A 129 -2.89 5.04 21.66
C THR A 129 -2.71 3.77 22.48
N ALA A 130 -3.01 2.61 21.90
CA ALA A 130 -2.76 1.30 22.50
C ALA A 130 -1.31 0.81 22.31
N ARG A 131 -0.46 1.61 21.62
CA ARG A 131 0.96 1.33 21.37
C ARG A 131 1.19 -0.02 20.67
N HIS A 132 0.31 -0.41 19.74
CA HIS A 132 0.32 -1.75 19.12
C HIS A 132 1.64 -2.05 18.42
N SER A 133 2.22 -1.11 17.67
CA SER A 133 3.52 -1.28 17.01
C SER A 133 4.65 -1.56 17.99
N VAL A 134 4.65 -0.85 19.13
CA VAL A 134 5.67 -1.01 20.19
C VAL A 134 5.52 -2.34 20.91
N ARG A 135 4.26 -2.75 21.18
CA ARG A 135 3.93 -4.07 21.79
C ARG A 135 4.37 -5.21 20.87
N GLN A 136 4.03 -5.15 19.60
CA GLN A 136 4.41 -6.14 18.60
C GLN A 136 5.93 -6.26 18.44
N GLN A 137 6.64 -5.13 18.37
CA GLN A 137 8.10 -5.11 18.31
C GLN A 137 8.74 -5.67 19.56
N SER A 138 8.24 -5.32 20.75
CA SER A 138 8.73 -5.85 22.03
C SER A 138 8.59 -7.36 22.11
N GLN A 139 7.44 -7.90 21.69
CA GLN A 139 7.21 -9.34 21.62
C GLN A 139 8.17 -10.03 20.62
N SER A 140 8.32 -9.48 19.42
CA SER A 140 9.24 -10.03 18.40
C SER A 140 10.69 -10.04 18.89
N THR A 141 11.12 -8.98 19.56
CA THR A 141 12.47 -8.89 20.16
C THR A 141 12.66 -9.94 21.26
N ALA A 142 11.69 -10.10 22.16
CA ALA A 142 11.75 -11.10 23.22
C ALA A 142 11.83 -12.53 22.65
N TRP A 143 11.00 -12.87 21.65
CA TRP A 143 11.07 -14.18 20.98
C TRP A 143 12.39 -14.38 20.25
N GLY A 144 12.94 -13.35 19.60
CA GLY A 144 14.27 -13.39 18.96
C GLY A 144 15.38 -13.69 19.95
N LEU A 145 15.38 -13.04 21.12
CA LEU A 145 16.34 -13.27 22.19
C LEU A 145 16.24 -14.70 22.77
N LEU A 146 15.02 -15.19 22.97
CA LEU A 146 14.78 -16.56 23.42
C LEU A 146 15.26 -17.60 22.40
N GLY A 147 14.99 -17.35 21.10
CA GLY A 147 15.46 -18.18 20.00
C GLY A 147 16.98 -18.23 19.91
N GLN A 148 17.67 -17.08 20.06
CA GLN A 148 19.13 -17.04 20.13
C GLN A 148 19.69 -17.78 21.34
N ALA A 149 19.10 -17.62 22.51
CA ALA A 149 19.50 -18.35 23.72
C ALA A 149 19.37 -19.87 23.53
N ALA A 150 18.27 -20.33 22.91
CA ALA A 150 18.05 -21.74 22.58
C ALA A 150 19.07 -22.24 21.51
N ALA A 151 19.38 -21.43 20.49
CA ALA A 151 20.35 -21.76 19.45
C ALA A 151 21.78 -21.92 20.03
N ILE A 152 22.17 -21.05 20.97
CA ILE A 152 23.46 -21.18 21.68
C ILE A 152 23.50 -22.49 22.51
N GLY A 153 22.37 -22.87 23.11
CA GLY A 153 22.26 -24.14 23.89
C GLY A 153 22.26 -25.39 23.03
N THR A 154 21.85 -25.33 21.77
CA THR A 154 21.71 -26.46 20.84
C THR A 154 22.80 -26.55 19.77
N GLY A 155 23.64 -25.52 19.64
CA GLY A 155 24.72 -25.46 18.63
C GLY A 155 24.24 -25.26 17.19
N VAL A 156 22.96 -24.99 16.96
CA VAL A 156 22.40 -24.69 15.63
C VAL A 156 22.42 -23.18 15.42
N GLY A 157 23.36 -22.71 14.63
CA GLY A 157 23.54 -21.29 14.30
C GLY A 157 22.40 -20.77 13.40
N ALA A 158 21.41 -20.12 13.98
CA ALA A 158 20.45 -19.29 13.24
C ALA A 158 20.81 -17.82 13.47
N VAL A 159 21.76 -17.30 12.71
CA VAL A 159 21.98 -15.85 12.57
C VAL A 159 21.05 -15.35 11.47
N GLY A 160 19.79 -15.13 11.80
CA GLY A 160 18.85 -14.42 10.96
C GLY A 160 18.92 -12.93 11.28
N ASP A 161 19.11 -12.10 10.26
CA ASP A 161 19.18 -10.64 10.29
C ASP A 161 18.07 -10.01 11.15
N LEU A 162 18.41 -9.54 12.33
CA LEU A 162 17.52 -8.81 13.24
C LEU A 162 16.93 -7.55 12.56
N ALA A 163 17.69 -6.94 11.65
CA ALA A 163 17.26 -5.76 10.88
C ALA A 163 16.10 -6.09 9.91
N ASN A 164 16.10 -7.27 9.28
CA ASN A 164 15.01 -7.73 8.41
C ASN A 164 13.74 -8.12 9.19
N VAL A 165 13.89 -8.58 10.43
CA VAL A 165 12.75 -8.89 11.31
C VAL A 165 12.02 -7.61 11.73
N MET A 166 12.76 -6.53 11.99
CA MET A 166 12.17 -5.24 12.39
C MET A 166 11.41 -4.55 11.26
N GLY A 167 11.94 -4.54 10.03
CA GLY A 167 11.24 -3.99 8.86
C GLY A 167 9.97 -4.76 8.49
N ASN A 168 10.00 -6.09 8.62
CA ASN A 168 8.85 -6.94 8.31
C ASN A 168 7.73 -6.89 9.39
N ALA A 169 7.98 -6.44 10.61
CA ALA A 169 6.97 -6.36 11.66
C ALA A 169 5.88 -5.32 11.34
N PHE A 170 6.24 -4.19 10.71
CA PHE A 170 5.29 -3.16 10.28
C PHE A 170 4.49 -3.57 9.03
N VAL A 171 5.02 -4.50 8.21
CA VAL A 171 4.38 -4.95 6.96
C VAL A 171 3.43 -6.14 7.20
N ARG A 172 3.56 -6.88 8.31
CA ARG A 172 2.79 -8.12 8.57
C ARG A 172 1.42 -7.91 9.22
N GLY A 173 1.01 -6.67 9.48
CA GLY A 173 -0.25 -6.37 10.15
C GLY A 173 -0.25 -6.69 11.65
N TYR A 174 -1.32 -6.28 12.30
CA TYR A 174 -1.53 -6.51 13.74
C TYR A 174 -2.27 -7.82 14.00
N GLY A 175 -2.10 -8.39 15.20
CA GLY A 175 -2.88 -9.54 15.62
C GLY A 175 -4.36 -9.18 15.81
N ARG A 176 -5.25 -10.18 15.68
CA ARG A 176 -6.72 -10.01 15.76
C ARG A 176 -7.20 -9.22 16.96
N ASP A 177 -6.65 -9.48 18.13
CA ASP A 177 -7.06 -8.80 19.37
C ASP A 177 -6.69 -7.31 19.34
N MET A 178 -5.57 -6.96 18.69
CA MET A 178 -5.15 -5.57 18.50
C MET A 178 -6.06 -4.84 17.50
N GLU A 179 -6.55 -5.55 16.48
CA GLU A 179 -7.53 -4.99 15.53
C GLU A 179 -8.85 -4.66 16.21
N LEU A 180 -9.38 -5.59 17.01
CA LEU A 180 -10.62 -5.38 17.76
C LEU A 180 -10.48 -4.26 18.81
N GLU A 181 -9.30 -4.19 19.48
CA GLU A 181 -8.97 -3.10 20.39
C GLU A 181 -8.98 -1.75 19.65
N ALA A 182 -8.35 -1.68 18.47
CA ALA A 182 -8.30 -0.46 17.65
C ALA A 182 -9.70 -0.06 17.12
N ASP A 183 -10.52 -1.00 16.68
CA ASP A 183 -11.92 -0.77 16.27
C ASP A 183 -12.76 -0.20 17.42
N GLY A 184 -12.65 -0.78 18.61
CA GLY A 184 -13.37 -0.30 19.80
C GLY A 184 -12.93 1.09 20.24
N LEU A 185 -11.62 1.36 20.22
CA LEU A 185 -11.07 2.69 20.52
C LEU A 185 -11.48 3.70 19.46
N GLY A 186 -11.40 3.35 18.19
CA GLY A 186 -11.83 4.18 17.07
C GLY A 186 -13.27 4.61 17.21
N ALA A 187 -14.19 3.70 17.48
CA ALA A 187 -15.61 3.99 17.70
C ALA A 187 -15.82 4.99 18.86
N GLN A 188 -15.08 4.82 19.98
CA GLN A 188 -15.12 5.76 21.10
C GLN A 188 -14.62 7.15 20.72
N TYR A 189 -13.53 7.24 19.94
CA TYR A 189 -12.97 8.53 19.52
C TYR A 189 -13.87 9.25 18.53
N LEU A 190 -14.54 8.52 17.64
CA LEU A 190 -15.58 9.08 16.77
C LEU A 190 -16.72 9.71 17.61
N ALA A 191 -17.31 8.92 18.50
CA ALA A 191 -18.43 9.39 19.33
C ALA A 191 -18.05 10.62 20.15
N ARG A 192 -16.90 10.63 20.83
CA ARG A 192 -16.39 11.78 21.59
C ARG A 192 -16.06 12.98 20.69
N GLY A 193 -15.59 12.71 19.45
CA GLY A 193 -15.32 13.71 18.44
C GLY A 193 -16.57 14.26 17.75
N GLY A 194 -17.77 13.73 18.06
CA GLY A 194 -19.04 14.16 17.48
C GLY A 194 -19.33 13.58 16.11
N TYR A 195 -18.62 12.53 15.66
CA TYR A 195 -18.94 11.75 14.46
C TYR A 195 -19.84 10.55 14.80
N ASP A 196 -20.58 10.07 13.80
CA ASP A 196 -21.38 8.85 13.95
C ASP A 196 -20.46 7.62 14.08
N PRO A 197 -20.42 6.93 15.23
CA PRO A 197 -19.57 5.74 15.41
C PRO A 197 -19.99 4.56 14.54
N GLN A 198 -21.23 4.53 13.98
CA GLN A 198 -21.63 3.52 13.03
C GLN A 198 -20.79 3.56 11.73
N ALA A 199 -20.10 4.65 11.45
CA ALA A 199 -19.15 4.74 10.36
C ALA A 199 -18.02 3.69 10.43
N MET A 200 -17.67 3.18 11.63
CA MET A 200 -16.76 2.03 11.76
C MET A 200 -17.31 0.79 11.05
N ILE A 201 -18.62 0.53 11.21
CA ILE A 201 -19.30 -0.59 10.55
C ILE A 201 -19.25 -0.41 9.03
N GLU A 202 -19.51 0.80 8.55
CA GLU A 202 -19.51 1.08 7.11
C GLU A 202 -18.10 0.92 6.51
N VAL A 203 -17.04 1.34 7.19
CA VAL A 203 -15.65 1.11 6.76
C VAL A 203 -15.36 -0.39 6.66
N VAL A 204 -15.67 -1.20 7.68
CA VAL A 204 -15.42 -2.65 7.62
C VAL A 204 -16.22 -3.30 6.47
N LYS A 205 -17.46 -2.83 6.19
CA LYS A 205 -18.23 -3.27 5.01
C LYS A 205 -17.56 -2.90 3.69
N VAL A 206 -16.99 -1.69 3.58
CA VAL A 206 -16.21 -1.28 2.39
C VAL A 206 -15.05 -2.23 2.18
N LEU A 207 -14.30 -2.55 3.23
CA LEU A 207 -13.17 -3.49 3.17
C LEU A 207 -13.62 -4.89 2.77
N LYS A 208 -14.69 -5.40 3.39
CA LYS A 208 -15.25 -6.71 3.04
C LYS A 208 -15.72 -6.76 1.58
N ALA A 209 -16.36 -5.71 1.09
CA ALA A 209 -16.79 -5.62 -0.29
C ALA A 209 -15.59 -5.62 -1.27
N GLN A 210 -14.47 -4.99 -0.91
CA GLN A 210 -13.21 -5.04 -1.67
C GLN A 210 -12.66 -6.47 -1.73
N GLU A 211 -12.64 -7.16 -0.60
CA GLU A 211 -12.19 -8.54 -0.52
C GLU A 211 -13.03 -9.47 -1.41
N ASP A 212 -14.37 -9.37 -1.31
CA ASP A 212 -15.31 -10.18 -2.07
C ASP A 212 -15.18 -9.90 -3.58
N PHE A 213 -15.03 -8.62 -3.97
CA PHE A 213 -14.78 -8.23 -5.36
C PHE A 213 -13.45 -8.78 -5.87
N ALA A 214 -12.36 -8.66 -5.13
CA ALA A 214 -11.06 -9.20 -5.52
C ALA A 214 -11.10 -10.72 -5.69
N ARG A 215 -11.79 -11.43 -4.79
CA ARG A 215 -11.99 -12.89 -4.86
C ARG A 215 -12.80 -13.28 -6.11
N GLU A 216 -13.87 -12.52 -6.42
CA GLU A 216 -14.66 -12.74 -7.63
C GLU A 216 -13.82 -12.53 -8.91
N GLN A 217 -12.99 -11.48 -8.94
CA GLN A 217 -12.11 -11.22 -10.07
C GLN A 217 -11.04 -12.32 -10.27
N ALA A 218 -10.43 -12.79 -9.17
CA ALA A 218 -9.49 -13.91 -9.22
C ALA A 218 -10.14 -15.18 -9.76
N ALA A 219 -11.36 -15.50 -9.30
CA ALA A 219 -12.12 -16.66 -9.79
C ALA A 219 -12.44 -16.56 -11.29
N LYS A 220 -12.81 -15.37 -11.80
CA LYS A 220 -13.05 -15.13 -13.25
C LYS A 220 -11.79 -15.35 -14.09
N ARG A 221 -10.60 -15.10 -13.53
CA ARG A 221 -9.31 -15.34 -14.20
C ARG A 221 -8.79 -16.76 -14.02
N GLY A 222 -9.49 -17.63 -13.26
CA GLY A 222 -9.03 -18.99 -12.93
C GLY A 222 -7.85 -19.02 -11.96
N GLU A 223 -7.63 -17.94 -11.22
CA GLU A 223 -6.55 -17.79 -10.22
C GLU A 223 -7.02 -18.32 -8.86
N SER A 224 -6.09 -18.84 -8.06
CA SER A 224 -6.38 -19.16 -6.66
C SER A 224 -6.71 -17.86 -5.90
N PRO A 225 -7.70 -17.85 -4.99
CA PRO A 225 -8.01 -16.69 -4.16
C PRO A 225 -6.81 -16.16 -3.35
N ALA A 226 -5.85 -17.04 -3.04
CA ALA A 226 -4.60 -16.68 -2.38
C ALA A 226 -3.56 -16.05 -3.32
N ALA A 227 -3.71 -16.21 -4.64
CA ALA A 227 -2.79 -15.67 -5.65
C ALA A 227 -3.18 -14.27 -6.13
N GLY A 228 -4.40 -13.83 -5.85
CA GLY A 228 -4.83 -12.45 -6.11
C GLY A 228 -4.19 -11.51 -5.11
N GLY A 229 -2.89 -11.28 -5.26
CA GLY A 229 -2.05 -10.42 -4.41
C GLY A 229 -2.53 -8.98 -4.38
N TYR A 230 -3.67 -8.73 -3.76
CA TYR A 230 -4.07 -7.43 -3.29
C TYR A 230 -3.29 -7.17 -1.99
N HIS A 231 -2.01 -6.81 -2.14
CA HIS A 231 -1.18 -6.33 -1.05
C HIS A 231 -1.73 -4.98 -0.58
N GLY A 232 -2.65 -5.02 0.35
CA GLY A 232 -3.31 -3.84 0.86
C GLY A 232 -3.74 -4.05 2.31
N LEU A 233 -4.82 -3.38 2.69
CA LEU A 233 -5.36 -3.36 4.04
C LEU A 233 -5.65 -4.77 4.62
N PHE A 234 -5.88 -5.80 3.78
CA PHE A 234 -6.13 -7.18 4.23
C PHE A 234 -4.90 -7.85 4.83
N ASP A 235 -3.70 -7.49 4.35
CA ASP A 235 -2.44 -8.02 4.90
C ASP A 235 -2.07 -7.33 6.22
N THR A 236 -2.45 -6.05 6.36
CA THR A 236 -2.15 -5.24 7.53
C THR A 236 -3.25 -5.28 8.59
N HIS A 237 -4.52 -5.52 8.20
CA HIS A 237 -5.70 -5.53 9.08
C HIS A 237 -6.60 -6.74 8.79
N PRO A 238 -6.24 -7.94 9.24
CA PRO A 238 -6.94 -9.18 8.91
C PRO A 238 -8.30 -9.32 9.61
N ASP A 239 -9.10 -10.29 9.13
CA ASP A 239 -10.31 -10.83 9.78
C ASP A 239 -11.54 -9.91 9.75
N ASN A 240 -11.85 -9.35 8.56
CA ASN A 240 -12.98 -8.45 8.39
C ASN A 240 -14.34 -9.07 8.78
N ASP A 241 -14.54 -10.37 8.63
CA ASP A 241 -15.80 -11.02 8.99
C ASP A 241 -16.04 -10.99 10.50
N ARG A 242 -15.01 -11.27 11.29
CA ARG A 242 -15.10 -11.21 12.76
C ARG A 242 -15.17 -9.77 13.25
N ARG A 243 -14.36 -8.87 12.67
CA ARG A 243 -14.39 -7.44 12.99
C ARG A 243 -15.80 -6.87 12.77
N LEU A 244 -16.44 -7.22 11.64
CA LEU A 244 -17.80 -6.77 11.37
C LEU A 244 -18.80 -7.25 12.41
N GLN A 245 -18.67 -8.49 12.92
CA GLN A 245 -19.55 -9.01 13.96
C GLN A 245 -19.32 -8.33 15.31
N GLU A 246 -18.07 -8.08 15.69
CA GLU A 246 -17.71 -7.58 17.01
C GLU A 246 -17.80 -6.04 17.13
N VAL A 247 -17.58 -5.27 16.03
CA VAL A 247 -17.68 -3.81 16.07
C VAL A 247 -19.13 -3.28 16.13
N ILE A 248 -20.11 -4.08 15.67
CA ILE A 248 -21.52 -3.67 15.62
C ILE A 248 -22.06 -3.29 17.00
N GLY A 249 -21.79 -4.11 18.02
CA GLY A 249 -22.27 -3.88 19.38
C GLY A 249 -21.75 -2.57 19.98
N PRO A 250 -20.43 -2.41 20.10
CA PRO A 250 -19.81 -1.18 20.61
C PRO A 250 -20.20 0.07 19.83
N ALA A 251 -20.16 0.04 18.49
CA ALA A 251 -20.51 1.18 17.67
C ALA A 251 -21.96 1.63 17.87
N ARG A 252 -22.91 0.68 17.91
CA ARG A 252 -24.34 0.99 18.16
C ARG A 252 -24.59 1.51 19.58
N ALA A 253 -23.89 0.98 20.58
CA ALA A 253 -24.01 1.43 21.97
C ALA A 253 -23.56 2.89 22.15
N LEU A 254 -22.65 3.36 21.31
CA LEU A 254 -22.13 4.73 21.30
C LEU A 254 -22.92 5.67 20.38
N ALA A 255 -23.76 5.10 19.48
CA ALA A 255 -24.58 5.89 18.57
C ALA A 255 -25.71 6.59 19.34
N GLY A 256 -25.94 7.87 19.06
CA GLY A 256 -27.03 8.64 19.65
C GLY A 256 -26.83 10.13 19.46
N GLY A 257 -27.94 10.86 19.53
CA GLY A 257 -27.92 12.31 19.39
C GLY A 257 -27.66 12.80 17.95
N ASN A 258 -27.16 14.03 17.82
CA ASN A 258 -26.96 14.70 16.54
C ASN A 258 -25.50 14.50 16.06
N GLN A 259 -25.13 13.25 15.76
CA GLN A 259 -23.79 12.88 15.31
C GLN A 259 -23.60 13.14 13.82
N GLU A 260 -22.41 13.59 13.45
CA GLU A 260 -22.11 14.05 12.10
C GLU A 260 -21.69 12.91 11.18
N VAL A 261 -22.31 12.81 10.00
CA VAL A 261 -21.92 11.90 8.92
C VAL A 261 -21.09 12.63 7.85
N GLY A 262 -21.46 13.86 7.48
CA GLY A 262 -20.71 14.75 6.60
C GLY A 262 -20.53 14.25 5.17
N ARG A 263 -21.51 13.49 4.60
CA ARG A 263 -21.40 12.83 3.29
C ARG A 263 -21.14 13.80 2.14
N ASP A 264 -22.02 14.77 1.93
CA ASP A 264 -21.95 15.63 0.73
C ASP A 264 -20.70 16.49 0.71
N ARG A 265 -20.30 17.04 1.86
CA ARG A 265 -19.07 17.80 2.02
C ARG A 265 -17.84 16.95 1.68
N PHE A 266 -17.79 15.72 2.18
CA PHE A 266 -16.71 14.79 1.92
C PHE A 266 -16.61 14.45 0.43
N LEU A 267 -17.73 14.07 -0.21
CA LEU A 267 -17.74 13.75 -1.63
C LEU A 267 -17.23 14.93 -2.49
N GLN A 268 -17.65 16.16 -2.17
CA GLN A 268 -17.17 17.36 -2.87
C GLN A 268 -15.66 17.57 -2.73
N MET A 269 -15.07 17.14 -1.61
CA MET A 269 -13.60 17.17 -1.44
C MET A 269 -12.88 16.14 -2.31
N LEU A 270 -13.57 15.07 -2.73
CA LEU A 270 -12.98 14.02 -3.56
C LEU A 270 -13.13 14.27 -5.07
N ASP A 271 -13.88 15.29 -5.50
CA ASP A 271 -14.04 15.58 -6.93
C ASP A 271 -12.68 15.95 -7.55
N GLY A 272 -12.27 15.23 -8.59
CA GLY A 272 -10.95 15.36 -9.21
C GLY A 272 -9.84 14.48 -8.61
N LEU A 273 -10.10 13.74 -7.52
CA LEU A 273 -9.13 12.80 -6.95
C LEU A 273 -8.71 11.77 -8.01
N VAL A 274 -7.41 11.55 -8.17
CA VAL A 274 -6.87 10.52 -9.08
C VAL A 274 -7.34 9.13 -8.61
N PHE A 275 -7.79 8.30 -9.55
CA PHE A 275 -8.21 6.93 -9.32
C PHE A 275 -7.28 5.96 -10.06
N GLY A 276 -6.78 4.94 -9.37
CA GLY A 276 -5.79 4.02 -9.93
C GLY A 276 -4.39 4.64 -10.02
N ASP A 277 -3.70 4.45 -11.13
CA ASP A 277 -2.34 4.98 -11.34
C ASP A 277 -2.30 6.49 -11.42
N SER A 278 -1.19 7.12 -10.97
CA SER A 278 -0.94 8.56 -11.06
C SER A 278 0.03 8.90 -12.19
N ALA A 279 -0.02 10.16 -12.65
CA ALA A 279 0.89 10.64 -13.70
C ALA A 279 2.37 10.54 -13.30
N ALA A 280 2.68 10.80 -12.03
CA ALA A 280 4.03 10.74 -11.49
C ALA A 280 4.62 9.32 -11.49
N SER A 281 3.77 8.30 -11.31
CA SER A 281 4.18 6.89 -11.32
C SER A 281 4.07 6.23 -12.71
N GLY A 282 3.35 6.89 -13.66
CA GLY A 282 2.99 6.30 -14.95
C GLY A 282 1.71 5.47 -14.91
N ILE A 283 1.09 5.24 -16.05
CA ILE A 283 -0.26 4.71 -16.21
C ILE A 283 -0.25 3.35 -16.90
N ARG A 284 -0.84 2.34 -16.26
CA ARG A 284 -1.08 1.00 -16.84
C ARG A 284 -2.39 1.00 -17.64
N ARG A 285 -2.33 0.53 -18.89
CA ARG A 285 -3.51 0.33 -19.77
C ARG A 285 -3.42 -1.07 -20.41
N GLY A 286 -4.03 -2.06 -19.77
CA GLY A 286 -3.88 -3.45 -20.20
C GLY A 286 -2.41 -3.88 -20.16
N ARG A 287 -1.88 -4.31 -21.29
CA ARG A 287 -0.46 -4.72 -21.43
C ARG A 287 0.52 -3.57 -21.68
N HIS A 288 0.04 -2.33 -21.74
CA HIS A 288 0.87 -1.15 -22.01
C HIS A 288 1.08 -0.33 -20.75
N PHE A 289 2.27 0.24 -20.65
CA PHE A 289 2.63 1.21 -19.64
C PHE A 289 2.99 2.54 -20.33
N TYR A 290 2.43 3.64 -19.84
CA TYR A 290 2.65 5.00 -20.37
C TYR A 290 3.11 5.91 -19.26
N HIS A 291 4.25 6.57 -19.43
CA HIS A 291 4.74 7.57 -18.48
C HIS A 291 4.77 8.95 -19.14
N GLY A 292 3.84 9.83 -18.76
CA GLY A 292 3.66 11.13 -19.40
C GLY A 292 4.84 12.07 -19.18
N GLU A 293 5.30 12.20 -17.94
CA GLU A 293 6.40 13.10 -17.56
C GLU A 293 7.75 12.64 -18.11
N LEU A 294 8.07 11.36 -18.02
CA LEU A 294 9.30 10.78 -18.59
C LEU A 294 9.18 10.48 -20.09
N ASP A 295 7.98 10.69 -20.67
CA ASP A 295 7.66 10.63 -22.10
C ASP A 295 8.05 9.30 -22.75
N PHE A 296 7.73 8.15 -22.12
CA PHE A 296 7.98 6.83 -22.68
C PHE A 296 6.80 5.86 -22.53
N THR A 297 6.85 4.80 -23.32
CA THR A 297 5.93 3.65 -23.21
C THR A 297 6.68 2.33 -23.30
N LEU A 298 6.09 1.32 -22.65
CA LEU A 298 6.49 -0.09 -22.72
C LEU A 298 5.28 -0.97 -23.06
N THR A 299 5.54 -2.08 -23.72
CA THR A 299 4.54 -3.08 -24.02
C THR A 299 4.99 -4.43 -23.48
N TYR A 300 4.12 -5.06 -22.70
CA TYR A 300 4.36 -6.37 -22.10
C TYR A 300 3.64 -7.49 -22.88
N PRO A 301 4.06 -8.75 -22.77
CA PRO A 301 3.35 -9.87 -23.36
C PRO A 301 1.91 -9.98 -22.86
N GLN A 302 1.03 -10.60 -23.64
CA GLN A 302 -0.36 -10.80 -23.22
C GLN A 302 -0.42 -11.66 -21.95
N GLY A 303 -1.29 -11.28 -21.01
CA GLY A 303 -1.49 -11.97 -19.73
C GLY A 303 -0.50 -11.65 -18.64
N TRP A 304 0.59 -10.88 -18.92
CA TRP A 304 1.49 -10.42 -17.86
C TRP A 304 0.81 -9.40 -16.96
N GLN A 305 1.14 -9.45 -15.67
CA GLN A 305 0.69 -8.51 -14.67
C GLN A 305 1.76 -7.44 -14.43
N LEU A 306 1.32 -6.20 -14.19
CA LEU A 306 2.21 -5.07 -13.97
C LEU A 306 2.07 -4.54 -12.55
N VAL A 307 3.18 -4.49 -11.82
CA VAL A 307 3.31 -3.86 -10.51
C VAL A 307 4.07 -2.55 -10.71
N ASN A 308 3.41 -1.44 -10.43
CA ASN A 308 3.96 -0.10 -10.58
C ASN A 308 4.23 0.49 -9.19
N ARG A 309 5.51 0.66 -8.86
CA ARG A 309 5.98 1.28 -7.62
C ARG A 309 6.76 2.55 -7.95
N PRO A 310 6.94 3.48 -7.01
CA PRO A 310 7.64 4.74 -7.28
C PRO A 310 9.08 4.58 -7.81
N ASP A 311 9.76 3.52 -7.41
CA ASP A 311 11.17 3.26 -7.73
C ASP A 311 11.38 2.14 -8.75
N VAL A 312 10.35 1.34 -9.06
CA VAL A 312 10.47 0.19 -9.96
C VAL A 312 9.15 -0.17 -10.64
N LEU A 313 9.22 -0.42 -11.94
CA LEU A 313 8.14 -1.03 -12.71
C LEU A 313 8.47 -2.51 -12.94
N ILE A 314 7.59 -3.41 -12.48
CA ILE A 314 7.77 -4.86 -12.61
C ILE A 314 6.67 -5.43 -13.49
N GLY A 315 7.03 -6.21 -14.51
CA GLY A 315 6.12 -7.08 -15.23
C GLY A 315 6.43 -8.54 -14.89
N HIS A 316 5.41 -9.35 -14.65
CA HIS A 316 5.61 -10.78 -14.34
C HIS A 316 4.51 -11.65 -14.96
N THR A 317 4.82 -12.93 -15.13
CA THR A 317 3.84 -13.95 -15.53
C THR A 317 2.80 -14.19 -14.43
N PRO A 318 1.57 -14.67 -14.73
CA PRO A 318 0.55 -14.94 -13.72
C PRO A 318 0.98 -15.92 -12.62
N ASP A 319 1.87 -16.86 -12.96
CA ASP A 319 2.45 -17.86 -12.05
C ASP A 319 3.72 -17.36 -11.34
N GLU A 320 4.11 -16.10 -11.56
CA GLU A 320 5.31 -15.45 -11.00
C GLU A 320 6.63 -16.19 -11.27
N GLN A 321 6.67 -17.06 -12.28
CA GLN A 321 7.89 -17.80 -12.64
C GLN A 321 8.86 -16.97 -13.48
N ALA A 322 8.40 -15.96 -14.20
CA ALA A 322 9.23 -15.03 -14.96
C ALA A 322 8.86 -13.58 -14.64
N PHE A 323 9.86 -12.72 -14.50
CA PHE A 323 9.65 -11.29 -14.23
C PHE A 323 10.75 -10.43 -14.87
N ILE A 324 10.37 -9.21 -15.21
CA ILE A 324 11.27 -8.13 -15.65
C ILE A 324 11.00 -6.87 -14.83
N ALA A 325 12.03 -6.32 -14.24
CA ALA A 325 12.00 -5.08 -13.50
C ALA A 325 12.71 -3.98 -14.28
N MET A 326 12.16 -2.77 -14.28
CA MET A 326 12.80 -1.57 -14.81
C MET A 326 12.96 -0.54 -13.69
N THR A 327 14.18 -0.04 -13.55
CA THR A 327 14.54 1.05 -12.63
C THR A 327 15.15 2.22 -13.40
N LEU A 328 15.26 3.38 -12.75
CA LEU A 328 15.77 4.61 -13.33
C LEU A 328 16.94 5.13 -12.51
N GLU A 329 18.01 5.49 -13.20
CA GLU A 329 19.20 6.12 -12.59
C GLU A 329 19.69 7.30 -13.44
N ALA A 330 20.48 8.17 -12.84
CA ALA A 330 21.18 9.20 -13.60
C ALA A 330 22.22 8.57 -14.54
N VAL A 331 22.24 9.01 -15.79
CA VAL A 331 23.19 8.52 -16.79
C VAL A 331 24.57 9.15 -16.58
N ASP A 332 25.64 8.35 -16.63
CA ASP A 332 26.98 8.86 -16.84
C ASP A 332 27.26 8.91 -18.36
N LYS A 333 27.11 10.10 -18.93
CA LYS A 333 27.28 10.34 -20.39
C LYS A 333 28.69 10.10 -20.91
N ARG A 334 29.68 9.91 -20.02
CA ARG A 334 31.07 9.56 -20.39
C ARG A 334 31.20 8.10 -20.75
N LEU A 335 30.26 7.26 -20.30
CA LEU A 335 30.26 5.83 -20.55
C LEU A 335 29.28 5.50 -21.69
N SER A 336 29.69 4.58 -22.55
CA SER A 336 28.72 3.93 -23.46
C SER A 336 27.73 3.08 -22.66
N PRO A 337 26.54 2.76 -23.19
CA PRO A 337 25.60 1.84 -22.51
C PRO A 337 26.24 0.51 -22.10
N ALA A 338 27.13 -0.04 -22.92
CA ALA A 338 27.84 -1.28 -22.61
C ALA A 338 28.84 -1.15 -21.43
N GLU A 339 29.58 -0.03 -21.38
CA GLU A 339 30.51 0.26 -20.28
C GLU A 339 29.77 0.53 -18.98
N PHE A 340 28.68 1.31 -19.04
CA PHE A 340 27.80 1.57 -17.89
C PHE A 340 27.28 0.26 -17.28
N LEU A 341 26.76 -0.64 -18.12
CA LEU A 341 26.25 -1.92 -17.64
C LEU A 341 27.36 -2.80 -17.03
N ARG A 342 28.56 -2.83 -17.65
CA ARG A 342 29.73 -3.53 -17.10
C ARG A 342 30.14 -2.99 -15.73
N GLN A 343 30.14 -1.67 -15.58
CA GLN A 343 30.45 -1.05 -14.29
C GLN A 343 29.44 -1.43 -13.21
N ARG A 344 28.16 -1.50 -13.57
CA ARG A 344 27.06 -1.86 -12.65
C ARG A 344 27.12 -3.29 -12.17
N VAL A 345 27.47 -4.24 -13.04
CA VAL A 345 27.54 -5.66 -12.68
C VAL A 345 28.91 -6.05 -12.07
N GLY A 346 29.89 -5.15 -12.08
CA GLY A 346 31.21 -5.38 -11.49
C GLY A 346 31.92 -6.56 -12.12
N ASN A 347 32.46 -7.48 -11.30
CA ASN A 347 33.23 -8.64 -11.75
C ASN A 347 32.39 -9.79 -12.33
N GLN A 348 31.07 -9.65 -12.42
CA GLN A 348 30.20 -10.68 -12.99
C GLN A 348 30.33 -10.71 -14.51
N ARG A 349 30.26 -11.90 -15.09
CA ARG A 349 30.47 -12.11 -16.52
C ARG A 349 29.22 -11.81 -17.33
N LEU A 350 29.33 -10.91 -18.29
CA LEU A 350 28.33 -10.65 -19.32
C LEU A 350 28.63 -11.45 -20.57
N VAL A 351 27.64 -12.14 -21.11
CA VAL A 351 27.69 -12.89 -22.37
C VAL A 351 26.50 -12.52 -23.26
N ALA A 352 26.54 -12.92 -24.53
CA ALA A 352 25.51 -12.63 -25.53
C ALA A 352 25.12 -11.15 -25.54
N GLY A 353 26.13 -10.27 -25.48
CA GLY A 353 25.93 -8.83 -25.49
C GLY A 353 25.64 -8.32 -26.91
N GLU A 354 24.63 -7.42 -26.99
CA GLU A 354 24.27 -6.76 -28.25
C GLU A 354 23.90 -5.29 -28.03
N GLU A 355 24.19 -4.44 -29.01
CA GLU A 355 23.73 -3.06 -29.02
C GLU A 355 22.22 -3.00 -29.31
N LEU A 356 21.52 -2.17 -28.55
CA LEU A 356 20.11 -1.87 -28.79
C LEU A 356 20.01 -0.51 -29.50
N ARG A 357 19.51 -0.52 -30.74
CA ARG A 357 19.20 0.68 -31.53
C ARG A 357 17.68 0.84 -31.62
N LEU A 358 17.12 1.71 -30.77
CA LEU A 358 15.67 1.95 -30.67
C LEU A 358 15.33 3.35 -31.23
N GLY A 359 15.37 3.46 -32.57
CA GLY A 359 15.31 4.75 -33.24
C GLY A 359 16.56 5.58 -32.97
N VAL A 360 16.40 6.73 -32.30
CA VAL A 360 17.53 7.61 -31.90
C VAL A 360 18.14 7.24 -30.56
N LEU A 361 17.53 6.29 -29.82
CA LEU A 361 18.00 5.88 -28.50
C LEU A 361 19.09 4.83 -28.63
N GLN A 362 20.07 4.94 -27.74
CA GLN A 362 21.17 3.97 -27.62
C GLN A 362 20.96 3.11 -26.37
N GLY A 363 21.23 1.85 -26.47
CA GLY A 363 21.17 0.92 -25.37
C GLY A 363 22.10 -0.28 -25.59
N TYR A 364 22.17 -1.12 -24.59
CA TYR A 364 22.92 -2.37 -24.62
C TYR A 364 22.19 -3.42 -23.78
N THR A 365 22.20 -4.66 -24.25
CA THR A 365 21.68 -5.79 -23.49
C THR A 365 22.66 -6.94 -23.47
N ALA A 366 22.62 -7.74 -22.40
CA ALA A 366 23.45 -8.93 -22.27
C ALA A 366 22.81 -9.93 -21.29
N VAL A 367 23.34 -11.14 -21.23
CA VAL A 367 23.03 -12.11 -20.18
C VAL A 367 24.11 -12.05 -19.10
N LEU A 368 23.70 -11.77 -17.87
CA LEU A 368 24.53 -11.86 -16.69
C LEU A 368 24.63 -13.32 -16.25
N GLN A 369 25.83 -13.90 -16.26
CA GLN A 369 26.07 -15.26 -15.81
C GLN A 369 26.24 -15.31 -14.29
N GLY A 370 25.68 -16.34 -13.64
CA GLY A 370 25.75 -16.59 -12.20
C GLY A 370 24.99 -17.87 -11.84
N GLN A 371 24.73 -18.09 -10.55
CA GLN A 371 23.91 -19.20 -10.07
C GLN A 371 22.49 -19.18 -10.70
N SER A 372 21.98 -17.98 -10.97
CA SER A 372 20.76 -17.75 -11.75
C SER A 372 21.08 -16.72 -12.82
N ALA A 373 21.12 -17.17 -14.08
CA ALA A 373 21.32 -16.27 -15.21
C ALA A 373 20.18 -15.24 -15.33
N ARG A 374 20.52 -14.01 -15.72
CA ARG A 374 19.55 -12.91 -15.85
C ARG A 374 19.78 -12.17 -17.17
N ARG A 375 18.71 -11.78 -17.84
CA ARG A 375 18.77 -10.78 -18.90
C ARG A 375 18.88 -9.40 -18.27
N VAL A 376 19.88 -8.62 -18.68
CA VAL A 376 20.07 -7.24 -18.23
C VAL A 376 20.14 -6.32 -19.43
N ALA A 377 19.63 -5.10 -19.30
CA ALA A 377 19.76 -4.10 -20.35
C ALA A 377 19.80 -2.69 -19.76
N VAL A 378 20.34 -1.75 -20.54
CA VAL A 378 20.28 -0.32 -20.26
C VAL A 378 19.91 0.42 -21.54
N ILE A 379 19.04 1.43 -21.41
CA ILE A 379 18.64 2.34 -22.49
C ILE A 379 18.87 3.76 -22.01
N TYR A 380 19.58 4.56 -22.78
CA TYR A 380 19.83 5.97 -22.48
C TYR A 380 18.77 6.86 -23.10
N ARG A 381 18.24 7.78 -22.29
CA ARG A 381 17.34 8.82 -22.76
C ARG A 381 17.47 10.07 -21.90
N GLY A 382 17.82 11.20 -22.51
CA GLY A 382 18.07 12.44 -21.80
C GLY A 382 19.18 12.31 -20.77
N ASP A 383 18.85 12.60 -19.52
CA ASP A 383 19.78 12.47 -18.38
C ASP A 383 19.57 11.16 -17.59
N ASN A 384 18.80 10.24 -18.15
CA ASN A 384 18.40 9.01 -17.47
C ASN A 384 18.91 7.76 -18.19
N ALA A 385 19.34 6.77 -17.38
CA ALA A 385 19.60 5.40 -17.74
C ALA A 385 18.44 4.52 -17.25
N TYR A 386 17.74 3.89 -18.16
CA TYR A 386 16.65 2.93 -17.87
C TYR A 386 17.25 1.53 -17.82
N LEU A 387 17.31 0.98 -16.63
CA LEU A 387 17.93 -0.32 -16.35
C LEU A 387 16.86 -1.41 -16.29
N PHE A 388 17.06 -2.48 -17.01
CA PHE A 388 16.19 -3.65 -17.01
C PHE A 388 16.92 -4.84 -16.42
N VAL A 389 16.27 -5.57 -15.53
CA VAL A 389 16.72 -6.84 -14.99
C VAL A 389 15.59 -7.84 -15.11
N ALA A 390 15.79 -8.90 -15.89
CA ALA A 390 14.81 -9.95 -16.05
C ALA A 390 15.38 -11.29 -15.56
N ALA A 391 14.54 -12.07 -14.89
CA ALA A 391 14.93 -13.33 -14.29
C ALA A 391 13.75 -14.31 -14.25
N VAL A 392 14.07 -15.56 -14.01
CA VAL A 392 13.12 -16.64 -13.82
C VAL A 392 13.28 -17.30 -12.46
N LYS A 393 12.21 -17.93 -11.97
CA LYS A 393 12.17 -18.69 -10.71
C LYS A 393 11.77 -20.14 -10.97
N GLY A 394 12.00 -21.00 -10.01
CA GLY A 394 11.47 -22.35 -9.98
C GLY A 394 11.95 -23.22 -11.14
N ARG A 395 11.01 -23.69 -11.98
CA ARG A 395 11.27 -24.58 -13.11
C ARG A 395 11.42 -23.86 -14.45
N ALA A 396 11.16 -22.54 -14.49
CA ALA A 396 11.31 -21.76 -15.72
C ALA A 396 12.80 -21.62 -16.08
N SER A 397 13.11 -21.60 -17.37
CA SER A 397 14.47 -21.36 -17.86
C SER A 397 14.56 -19.98 -18.50
N LEU A 398 15.71 -19.31 -18.31
CA LEU A 398 15.96 -18.03 -18.97
C LEU A 398 15.89 -18.15 -20.50
N GLU A 399 16.39 -19.25 -21.06
CA GLU A 399 16.38 -19.49 -22.51
C GLU A 399 14.97 -19.50 -23.11
N ALA A 400 14.00 -20.08 -22.37
CA ALA A 400 12.60 -20.12 -22.80
C ALA A 400 11.90 -18.77 -22.74
N GLU A 401 12.29 -17.91 -21.77
CA GLU A 401 11.63 -16.61 -21.56
C GLU A 401 12.40 -15.42 -22.16
N ASP A 402 13.65 -15.61 -22.58
CA ASP A 402 14.56 -14.54 -22.98
C ASP A 402 14.03 -13.70 -24.15
N GLN A 403 13.39 -14.34 -25.13
CA GLN A 403 12.78 -13.64 -26.26
C GLN A 403 11.66 -12.70 -25.80
N ARG A 404 10.84 -13.12 -24.84
CA ARG A 404 9.77 -12.27 -24.25
C ARG A 404 10.35 -11.07 -23.49
N PHE A 405 11.44 -11.29 -22.74
CA PHE A 405 12.15 -10.19 -22.09
C PHE A 405 12.72 -9.18 -23.08
N LEU A 406 13.33 -9.66 -24.16
CA LEU A 406 13.84 -8.81 -25.23
C LEU A 406 12.70 -8.05 -25.95
N GLU A 407 11.55 -8.65 -26.14
CA GLU A 407 10.37 -7.96 -26.70
C GLU A 407 9.93 -6.79 -25.83
N VAL A 408 9.89 -6.96 -24.49
CA VAL A 408 9.60 -5.86 -23.55
C VAL A 408 10.64 -4.76 -23.67
N ILE A 409 11.93 -5.11 -23.57
CA ILE A 409 13.05 -4.15 -23.65
C ILE A 409 13.01 -3.37 -24.96
N ARG A 410 12.84 -4.07 -26.10
CA ARG A 410 12.80 -3.46 -27.43
C ARG A 410 11.53 -2.64 -27.70
N SER A 411 10.47 -2.84 -26.91
CA SER A 411 9.25 -2.03 -27.00
C SER A 411 9.39 -0.63 -26.42
N TYR A 412 10.49 -0.36 -25.68
CA TYR A 412 10.75 0.96 -25.09
C TYR A 412 10.91 2.02 -26.19
N ARG A 413 10.11 3.06 -26.11
CA ARG A 413 10.14 4.19 -27.07
C ARG A 413 9.49 5.44 -26.48
N PRO A 414 9.75 6.61 -27.05
CA PRO A 414 8.98 7.84 -26.76
C PRO A 414 7.48 7.68 -27.04
N LEU A 415 6.67 8.44 -26.31
CA LEU A 415 5.23 8.55 -26.58
C LEU A 415 4.98 9.23 -27.94
N LYS A 416 4.02 8.69 -28.68
CA LYS A 416 3.44 9.42 -29.82
C LYS A 416 2.45 10.47 -29.32
N ALA A 417 2.22 11.53 -30.09
CA ALA A 417 1.29 12.61 -29.71
C ALA A 417 -0.12 12.07 -29.33
N ALA A 418 -0.64 11.10 -30.08
CA ALA A 418 -1.93 10.48 -29.81
C ALA A 418 -1.96 9.65 -28.51
N GLU A 419 -0.81 9.22 -28.01
CA GLU A 419 -0.69 8.38 -26.81
C GLU A 419 -0.59 9.21 -25.52
N ARG A 420 -0.32 10.51 -25.59
CA ARG A 420 -0.22 11.39 -24.42
C ARG A 420 -1.49 11.36 -23.56
N LYS A 421 -2.66 11.27 -24.21
CA LYS A 421 -3.93 11.11 -23.51
C LYS A 421 -4.04 9.76 -22.74
N LEU A 422 -3.38 8.72 -23.22
CA LEU A 422 -3.34 7.41 -22.51
C LEU A 422 -2.45 7.45 -21.26
N ALA A 423 -1.55 8.42 -21.17
CA ALA A 423 -0.71 8.68 -20.00
C ALA A 423 -1.39 9.60 -18.96
N GLU A 424 -2.61 10.06 -19.20
CA GLU A 424 -3.37 10.85 -18.24
C GLU A 424 -4.06 9.92 -17.21
N PRO A 425 -4.07 10.29 -15.92
CA PRO A 425 -4.75 9.51 -14.90
C PRO A 425 -6.27 9.61 -15.02
N VAL A 426 -6.97 8.55 -14.65
CA VAL A 426 -8.42 8.57 -14.42
C VAL A 426 -8.71 9.32 -13.12
N ARG A 427 -9.79 10.09 -13.07
CA ARG A 427 -10.17 10.87 -11.89
C ARG A 427 -11.59 10.59 -11.45
N LEU A 428 -11.84 10.68 -10.14
CA LEU A 428 -13.19 10.73 -9.61
C LEU A 428 -13.91 11.97 -10.13
N HIS A 429 -15.17 11.79 -10.49
CA HIS A 429 -16.06 12.87 -10.87
C HIS A 429 -17.43 12.70 -10.20
N LEU A 430 -17.94 13.76 -9.60
CA LEU A 430 -19.22 13.71 -8.92
C LEU A 430 -20.37 13.98 -9.89
N VAL A 431 -21.37 13.12 -9.81
CA VAL A 431 -22.63 13.29 -10.54
C VAL A 431 -23.83 13.27 -9.59
N ARG A 432 -24.83 14.05 -9.91
CA ARG A 432 -26.11 13.99 -9.20
C ARG A 432 -27.05 13.08 -9.96
N VAL A 433 -27.52 12.02 -9.34
CA VAL A 433 -28.38 11.01 -9.97
C VAL A 433 -29.69 11.62 -10.41
N LYS A 434 -30.06 11.45 -11.68
CA LYS A 434 -31.36 11.85 -12.24
C LYS A 434 -32.37 10.72 -12.06
N ALA A 435 -33.68 11.07 -12.11
CA ALA A 435 -34.74 10.06 -12.12
C ALA A 435 -34.56 9.08 -13.30
N GLY A 436 -34.66 7.78 -13.03
CA GLY A 436 -34.52 6.71 -14.02
C GLY A 436 -33.08 6.33 -14.38
N GLN A 437 -32.04 6.97 -13.80
CA GLN A 437 -30.67 6.53 -13.99
C GLN A 437 -30.36 5.29 -13.15
N SER A 438 -29.79 4.27 -13.79
CA SER A 438 -29.29 3.03 -13.18
C SER A 438 -27.75 3.06 -13.06
N MET A 439 -27.23 2.16 -12.22
CA MET A 439 -25.78 1.97 -12.10
C MET A 439 -25.15 1.51 -13.43
N THR A 440 -25.82 0.62 -14.17
CA THR A 440 -25.43 0.18 -15.50
C THR A 440 -25.29 1.35 -16.48
N GLY A 441 -26.27 2.25 -16.49
CA GLY A 441 -26.23 3.45 -17.36
C GLY A 441 -25.10 4.42 -17.00
N LEU A 442 -24.78 4.57 -15.72
CA LEU A 442 -23.65 5.40 -15.27
C LEU A 442 -22.30 4.75 -15.59
N ALA A 443 -22.21 3.44 -15.48
CA ALA A 443 -20.97 2.69 -15.77
C ALA A 443 -20.62 2.69 -17.26
N SER A 444 -21.59 2.67 -18.16
CA SER A 444 -21.36 2.69 -19.61
C SER A 444 -20.68 3.96 -20.12
N GLY A 445 -20.79 5.06 -19.37
CA GLY A 445 -20.12 6.34 -19.67
C GLY A 445 -18.74 6.53 -19.01
N ALA A 446 -18.29 5.59 -18.17
CA ALA A 446 -17.05 5.71 -17.41
C ALA A 446 -15.89 4.95 -18.10
N PRO A 447 -14.63 5.42 -17.98
CA PRO A 447 -13.45 4.75 -18.55
C PRO A 447 -13.06 3.52 -17.69
N LEU A 448 -13.97 2.56 -17.59
CA LEU A 448 -13.82 1.35 -16.78
C LEU A 448 -13.68 0.11 -17.69
N ALA A 449 -12.99 -0.91 -17.19
CA ALA A 449 -12.87 -2.20 -17.83
C ALA A 449 -14.22 -2.99 -17.81
N ALA A 450 -14.21 -4.22 -18.25
CA ALA A 450 -15.41 -5.08 -18.37
C ALA A 450 -16.27 -5.19 -17.09
N ASP A 451 -15.67 -5.06 -15.91
CA ASP A 451 -16.37 -5.08 -14.60
C ASP A 451 -16.71 -3.68 -14.07
N GLY A 452 -16.82 -2.69 -14.96
CA GLY A 452 -17.00 -1.28 -14.62
C GLY A 452 -18.23 -0.99 -13.75
N GLU A 453 -19.34 -1.70 -13.93
CA GLU A 453 -20.52 -1.54 -13.09
C GLU A 453 -20.26 -2.00 -11.65
N ALA A 454 -19.65 -3.17 -11.46
CA ALA A 454 -19.30 -3.68 -10.15
C ALA A 454 -18.30 -2.75 -9.43
N GLN A 455 -17.31 -2.24 -10.17
CA GLN A 455 -16.34 -1.27 -9.68
C GLN A 455 -17.02 0.05 -9.26
N LEU A 456 -17.98 0.54 -10.03
CA LEU A 456 -18.70 1.76 -9.71
C LEU A 456 -19.62 1.57 -8.49
N ARG A 457 -20.28 0.40 -8.35
CA ARG A 457 -21.01 0.03 -7.13
C ARG A 457 -20.11 0.01 -5.91
N LEU A 458 -18.93 -0.58 -6.04
CA LEU A 458 -17.93 -0.68 -4.98
C LEU A 458 -17.49 0.71 -4.52
N LEU A 459 -17.16 1.62 -5.45
CA LEU A 459 -16.81 3.02 -5.16
C LEU A 459 -17.87 3.74 -4.32
N ASN A 460 -19.15 3.42 -4.53
CA ASN A 460 -20.27 4.13 -3.92
C ASN A 460 -20.91 3.38 -2.72
N GLY A 461 -20.31 2.28 -2.26
CA GLY A 461 -20.84 1.47 -1.16
C GLY A 461 -22.16 0.75 -1.53
N LEU A 462 -22.35 0.47 -2.81
CA LEU A 462 -23.56 -0.18 -3.36
C LEU A 462 -23.30 -1.61 -3.87
N TYR A 463 -22.09 -2.12 -3.69
CA TYR A 463 -21.74 -3.49 -4.07
C TYR A 463 -22.45 -4.52 -3.16
N PRO A 464 -22.91 -5.68 -3.67
CA PRO A 464 -22.82 -6.09 -5.08
C PRO A 464 -24.01 -5.65 -5.97
N ARG A 465 -25.14 -5.22 -5.44
CA ARG A 465 -26.38 -5.04 -6.22
C ARG A 465 -27.19 -3.78 -5.91
N GLY A 466 -26.64 -2.84 -5.11
CA GLY A 466 -27.34 -1.61 -4.77
C GLY A 466 -27.56 -0.69 -5.98
N GLU A 467 -28.70 0.03 -6.01
CA GLU A 467 -29.01 1.03 -7.04
C GLU A 467 -29.00 2.45 -6.48
N PRO A 468 -28.65 3.44 -7.31
CA PRO A 468 -28.60 4.83 -6.88
C PRO A 468 -30.02 5.41 -6.68
N ARG A 469 -30.13 6.38 -5.76
CA ARG A 469 -31.38 7.10 -5.54
C ARG A 469 -31.38 8.44 -6.27
N PRO A 470 -32.49 8.86 -6.89
CA PRO A 470 -32.60 10.19 -7.51
C PRO A 470 -32.20 11.30 -6.53
N GLY A 471 -31.42 12.26 -7.01
CA GLY A 471 -30.89 13.38 -6.20
C GLY A 471 -29.64 13.06 -5.35
N GLN A 472 -29.24 11.81 -5.24
CA GLN A 472 -28.02 11.39 -4.53
C GLN A 472 -26.77 11.81 -5.31
N TRP A 473 -25.73 12.25 -4.59
CA TRP A 473 -24.40 12.39 -5.16
C TRP A 473 -23.70 11.03 -5.25
N LEU A 474 -23.14 10.73 -6.40
CA LEU A 474 -22.31 9.55 -6.64
C LEU A 474 -20.95 9.92 -7.23
N LYS A 475 -19.97 9.11 -6.91
CA LYS A 475 -18.67 9.09 -7.58
C LYS A 475 -18.79 8.31 -8.88
N THR A 476 -18.32 8.89 -9.98
CA THR A 476 -18.08 8.23 -11.26
C THR A 476 -16.62 8.47 -11.67
N LEU A 477 -16.20 8.00 -12.83
CA LEU A 477 -14.83 8.11 -13.33
C LEU A 477 -14.81 8.83 -14.67
N ARG A 478 -13.81 9.69 -14.82
CA ARG A 478 -13.59 10.47 -16.04
C ARG A 478 -12.12 10.48 -16.45
#